data_54747d0a2499928b616b993c1f5d4fe9
#
_entry.id   54747d0a2499928b616b993c1f5d4fe9
#
_cell.length_a   1.000
_cell.length_b   1.000
_cell.length_c   1.000
_cell.angle_alpha   90.00
_cell.angle_beta   90.00
_cell.angle_gamma   90.00
#
_symmetry.space_group_name_H-M   'P 1'
#
loop_
_entity.id
_entity.type
_entity.pdbx_description
1 polymer ?
#
loop_
_entity_poly.entity_id
_entity_poly.type
_entity_poly.pdbx_seq_one_letter_code
_entity_poly.pdbx_strand_id
1 'polypeptide(L)'
;MSANVVGVPDAEALYQHAPCALLLTNDKGLILKANQIFCRWLGYTPDQLVGVRKLQELLTVGGRIFYQTHWMPLLVMQRSIAEVKLDFLTAEGKVLPMVLNAGRREHEGHVFDEISAFIVAERIRFEQELLQAKRQAEDALQRHVVLEREVNRQRELAVDRALFAEQMIGIVSHDLRNPLQVVSMAAQYLRSLDMSDRQHTMLSHITDATARSQRLINDLLDFTQARIGQGLAVNRAPVQLERTIASAVESLRLVYPHREILFSASDQALFCQADADRLTQLLGNLVSNAMTYGDGISPVSVRVAAAQGTVEIAVHNLGDPIDEAQLGSIFSPMTRGSEIGREVRSVGLGLFIVSEIAKAHGGGVEVVSSAEAGTTFTARFPAYASAGN
;
A
#
# COMPACT_ATOMS: atom_id res chain seq x y z
N MET A 1 -2.73 -74.33 -12.80
CA MET A 1 -1.78 -73.65 -11.94
C MET A 1 -2.61 -72.84 -10.95
N SER A 2 -2.84 -73.43 -9.76
CA SER A 2 -3.56 -72.75 -8.68
C SER A 2 -2.64 -71.71 -8.06
N ALA A 3 -3.00 -70.42 -8.19
CA ALA A 3 -2.30 -69.35 -7.50
C ALA A 3 -2.47 -69.55 -5.99
N ASN A 4 -1.41 -69.84 -5.30
CA ASN A 4 -1.31 -69.85 -3.83
C ASN A 4 -1.61 -68.45 -3.33
N VAL A 5 -2.86 -68.15 -2.92
CA VAL A 5 -3.24 -66.93 -2.20
C VAL A 5 -2.83 -67.13 -0.74
N VAL A 6 -1.57 -66.94 -0.46
CA VAL A 6 -0.99 -66.97 0.90
C VAL A 6 -1.45 -65.68 1.64
N GLY A 7 -2.20 -65.83 2.74
CA GLY A 7 -2.43 -64.78 3.72
C GLY A 7 -3.78 -64.03 3.63
N VAL A 8 -4.82 -64.54 2.92
CA VAL A 8 -6.16 -63.97 3.02
C VAL A 8 -6.77 -64.35 4.36
N PRO A 9 -7.22 -63.40 5.20
CA PRO A 9 -7.88 -63.68 6.46
C PRO A 9 -9.15 -64.54 6.22
N ASP A 10 -9.47 -65.44 7.16
CA ASP A 10 -10.71 -66.18 7.10
C ASP A 10 -11.96 -65.29 7.27
N ALA A 11 -13.14 -65.81 7.01
CA ALA A 11 -14.40 -65.05 7.07
C ALA A 11 -14.65 -64.45 8.46
N GLU A 12 -14.26 -65.16 9.52
CA GLU A 12 -14.44 -64.68 10.90
C GLU A 12 -13.47 -63.52 11.21
N ALA A 13 -12.20 -63.62 10.82
CA ALA A 13 -11.24 -62.54 10.97
C ALA A 13 -11.65 -61.29 10.18
N LEU A 14 -12.15 -61.45 8.95
CA LEU A 14 -12.70 -60.34 8.14
C LEU A 14 -13.92 -59.67 8.81
N TYR A 15 -14.81 -60.48 9.37
CA TYR A 15 -15.97 -59.97 10.11
C TYR A 15 -15.56 -59.19 11.38
N GLN A 16 -14.66 -59.78 12.18
CA GLN A 16 -14.24 -59.18 13.47
C GLN A 16 -13.45 -57.88 13.28
N HIS A 17 -12.64 -57.76 12.22
CA HIS A 17 -11.78 -56.59 11.94
C HIS A 17 -12.31 -55.69 10.84
N ALA A 18 -13.58 -55.85 10.41
CA ALA A 18 -14.23 -54.98 9.45
C ALA A 18 -14.08 -53.49 9.91
N PRO A 19 -13.85 -52.50 8.97
CA PRO A 19 -13.66 -51.08 9.33
C PRO A 19 -14.94 -50.38 9.81
N CYS A 20 -16.06 -51.10 9.93
CA CYS A 20 -17.35 -50.62 10.40
C CYS A 20 -17.93 -51.58 11.47
N ALA A 21 -18.86 -51.09 12.25
CA ALA A 21 -19.61 -51.94 13.15
C ALA A 21 -20.53 -52.88 12.35
N LEU A 22 -20.48 -54.18 12.63
CA LEU A 22 -21.30 -55.20 12.00
C LEU A 22 -22.06 -55.95 13.08
N LEU A 23 -23.37 -56.17 12.83
CA LEU A 23 -24.28 -56.88 13.70
C LEU A 23 -25.16 -57.85 12.89
N LEU A 24 -25.52 -58.95 13.52
CA LEU A 24 -26.57 -59.83 13.06
C LEU A 24 -27.63 -59.91 14.16
N THR A 25 -28.89 -59.67 13.82
CA THR A 25 -29.99 -59.83 14.73
C THR A 25 -31.04 -60.80 14.17
N ASN A 26 -31.87 -61.37 15.04
CA ASN A 26 -33.06 -62.09 14.59
C ASN A 26 -34.21 -61.10 14.26
N ASP A 27 -35.34 -61.62 13.80
CA ASP A 27 -36.57 -60.88 13.46
C ASP A 27 -37.14 -60.04 14.63
N LYS A 28 -36.77 -60.38 15.90
CA LYS A 28 -37.18 -59.65 17.13
C LYS A 28 -36.11 -58.68 17.63
N GLY A 29 -35.03 -58.51 16.84
CA GLY A 29 -33.91 -57.61 17.18
C GLY A 29 -32.93 -58.14 18.24
N LEU A 30 -33.01 -59.42 18.66
CA LEU A 30 -32.02 -60.04 19.50
C LEU A 30 -30.71 -60.16 18.80
N ILE A 31 -29.62 -59.62 19.39
CA ILE A 31 -28.27 -59.63 18.80
C ILE A 31 -27.75 -61.08 18.83
N LEU A 32 -27.47 -61.61 17.67
CA LEU A 32 -26.95 -62.97 17.47
C LEU A 32 -25.42 -62.94 17.26
N LYS A 33 -24.91 -61.89 16.65
CA LYS A 33 -23.48 -61.68 16.41
C LYS A 33 -23.18 -60.20 16.43
N ALA A 34 -22.01 -59.79 16.96
CA ALA A 34 -21.49 -58.43 16.95
C ALA A 34 -20.00 -58.50 16.77
N ASN A 35 -19.44 -57.66 15.86
CA ASN A 35 -18.00 -57.62 15.66
C ASN A 35 -17.29 -56.76 16.72
N GLN A 36 -15.95 -56.87 16.79
CA GLN A 36 -15.13 -56.13 17.78
C GLN A 36 -15.33 -54.62 17.70
N ILE A 37 -15.56 -54.05 16.54
CA ILE A 37 -15.76 -52.61 16.35
C ILE A 37 -17.05 -52.13 17.04
N PHE A 38 -18.18 -52.85 16.85
CA PHE A 38 -19.43 -52.53 17.51
C PHE A 38 -19.29 -52.58 19.04
N CYS A 39 -18.67 -53.65 19.56
CA CYS A 39 -18.43 -53.83 20.99
C CYS A 39 -17.57 -52.70 21.56
N ARG A 40 -16.48 -52.35 20.85
CA ARG A 40 -15.56 -51.27 21.27
C ARG A 40 -16.24 -49.91 21.28
N TRP A 41 -17.05 -49.59 20.29
CA TRP A 41 -17.70 -48.29 20.21
C TRP A 41 -18.75 -48.11 21.31
N LEU A 42 -19.47 -49.13 21.61
CA LEU A 42 -20.49 -49.06 22.66
C LEU A 42 -19.97 -49.37 24.07
N GLY A 43 -18.77 -49.91 24.20
CA GLY A 43 -18.17 -50.22 25.51
C GLY A 43 -18.74 -51.52 26.14
N TYR A 44 -19.31 -52.43 25.36
CA TYR A 44 -19.81 -53.73 25.84
C TYR A 44 -18.87 -54.86 25.42
N THR A 45 -18.85 -55.93 26.23
CA THR A 45 -18.23 -57.20 25.82
C THR A 45 -19.20 -58.01 24.94
N PRO A 46 -18.73 -58.93 24.06
CA PRO A 46 -19.58 -59.81 23.27
C PRO A 46 -20.58 -60.59 24.15
N ASP A 47 -20.17 -61.09 25.29
CA ASP A 47 -21.02 -61.86 26.21
C ASP A 47 -22.16 -61.03 26.85
N GLN A 48 -22.00 -59.70 26.91
CA GLN A 48 -23.05 -58.79 27.36
C GLN A 48 -24.09 -58.44 26.30
N LEU A 49 -23.77 -58.70 25.02
CA LEU A 49 -24.61 -58.35 23.85
C LEU A 49 -25.24 -59.58 23.23
N VAL A 50 -24.42 -60.59 22.86
CA VAL A 50 -24.86 -61.73 22.03
C VAL A 50 -25.74 -62.67 22.82
N GLY A 51 -26.94 -62.90 22.30
CA GLY A 51 -27.95 -63.76 22.96
C GLY A 51 -28.60 -63.13 24.19
N VAL A 52 -28.16 -61.93 24.63
CA VAL A 52 -28.59 -61.29 25.87
C VAL A 52 -29.45 -60.06 25.64
N ARG A 53 -28.99 -59.16 24.73
CA ARG A 53 -29.63 -57.87 24.48
C ARG A 53 -30.28 -57.78 23.12
N LYS A 54 -31.34 -56.99 23.05
CA LYS A 54 -31.96 -56.57 21.79
C LYS A 54 -31.37 -55.25 21.34
N LEU A 55 -31.27 -55.03 20.02
CA LEU A 55 -30.73 -53.79 19.40
C LEU A 55 -31.46 -52.56 19.94
N GLN A 56 -32.77 -52.59 20.05
CA GLN A 56 -33.58 -51.48 20.55
C GLN A 56 -33.24 -51.09 22.01
N GLU A 57 -32.69 -51.98 22.82
CA GLU A 57 -32.31 -51.71 24.21
C GLU A 57 -31.05 -50.83 24.28
N LEU A 58 -30.25 -50.82 23.19
CA LEU A 58 -29.05 -49.99 23.08
C LEU A 58 -29.35 -48.61 22.51
N LEU A 59 -30.60 -48.30 22.15
CA LEU A 59 -31.01 -47.02 21.60
C LEU A 59 -31.52 -46.04 22.68
N THR A 60 -31.38 -44.74 22.43
CA THR A 60 -32.06 -43.69 23.21
C THR A 60 -33.58 -43.88 23.13
N VAL A 61 -34.34 -43.21 23.98
CA VAL A 61 -35.81 -43.27 23.97
C VAL A 61 -36.37 -42.91 22.59
N GLY A 62 -35.88 -41.81 22.00
CA GLY A 62 -36.29 -41.43 20.64
C GLY A 62 -35.90 -42.43 19.58
N GLY A 63 -34.68 -43.00 19.69
CA GLY A 63 -34.21 -44.07 18.81
C GLY A 63 -35.07 -45.36 18.89
N ARG A 64 -35.52 -45.72 20.08
CA ARG A 64 -36.45 -46.90 20.27
C ARG A 64 -37.80 -46.69 19.63
N ILE A 65 -38.39 -45.50 19.77
CA ILE A 65 -39.66 -45.13 19.12
C ILE A 65 -39.51 -45.24 17.62
N PHE A 66 -38.46 -44.59 17.08
CA PHE A 66 -38.19 -44.63 15.64
C PHE A 66 -37.92 -46.04 15.12
N TYR A 67 -37.20 -46.86 15.86
CA TYR A 67 -36.94 -48.27 15.55
C TYR A 67 -38.23 -49.03 15.39
N GLN A 68 -39.19 -48.87 16.30
CA GLN A 68 -40.48 -49.59 16.28
C GLN A 68 -41.46 -49.07 15.22
N THR A 69 -41.48 -47.74 15.02
CA THR A 69 -42.48 -47.11 14.13
C THR A 69 -42.03 -47.01 12.69
N HIS A 70 -40.74 -46.94 12.42
CA HIS A 70 -40.22 -46.74 11.07
C HIS A 70 -39.21 -47.80 10.64
N TRP A 71 -38.18 -48.08 11.45
CA TRP A 71 -37.11 -49.00 11.07
C TRP A 71 -37.64 -50.41 10.82
N MET A 72 -38.32 -51.06 11.77
CA MET A 72 -38.81 -52.42 11.63
C MET A 72 -39.86 -52.55 10.52
N PRO A 73 -40.89 -51.71 10.42
CA PRO A 73 -41.85 -51.76 9.32
C PRO A 73 -41.20 -51.64 7.94
N LEU A 74 -40.28 -50.66 7.78
CA LEU A 74 -39.57 -50.46 6.50
C LEU A 74 -38.70 -51.68 6.14
N LEU A 75 -37.96 -52.22 7.11
CA LEU A 75 -37.10 -53.38 6.90
C LEU A 75 -37.91 -54.65 6.56
N VAL A 76 -39.10 -54.80 7.12
CA VAL A 76 -40.02 -55.89 6.75
C VAL A 76 -40.55 -55.71 5.34
N MET A 77 -40.95 -54.50 4.96
CA MET A 77 -41.56 -54.22 3.65
C MET A 77 -40.52 -54.19 2.51
N GLN A 78 -39.42 -53.50 2.71
CA GLN A 78 -38.42 -53.24 1.65
C GLN A 78 -37.25 -54.19 1.66
N ARG A 79 -37.11 -55.02 2.70
CA ARG A 79 -35.99 -55.94 2.95
C ARG A 79 -34.62 -55.27 3.07
N SER A 80 -34.52 -53.97 2.88
CA SER A 80 -33.30 -53.20 3.09
C SER A 80 -33.62 -51.78 3.48
N ILE A 81 -32.72 -51.19 4.27
CA ILE A 81 -32.74 -49.75 4.71
C ILE A 81 -31.32 -49.23 4.63
N ALA A 82 -31.16 -48.04 4.11
CA ALA A 82 -29.85 -47.41 4.00
C ALA A 82 -29.85 -45.99 4.65
N GLU A 83 -28.70 -45.62 5.19
CA GLU A 83 -28.37 -44.27 5.69
C GLU A 83 -29.32 -43.73 6.77
N VAL A 84 -29.82 -44.59 7.65
CA VAL A 84 -30.68 -44.19 8.78
C VAL A 84 -29.84 -43.82 9.99
N LYS A 85 -30.01 -42.59 10.49
CA LYS A 85 -29.34 -42.14 11.71
C LYS A 85 -30.12 -42.63 12.95
N LEU A 86 -29.41 -43.29 13.84
CA LEU A 86 -29.90 -43.69 15.17
C LEU A 86 -28.90 -43.33 16.27
N ASP A 87 -29.43 -42.92 17.43
CA ASP A 87 -28.62 -42.56 18.59
C ASP A 87 -28.55 -43.76 19.52
N PHE A 88 -27.35 -44.32 19.69
CA PHE A 88 -27.05 -45.40 20.58
C PHE A 88 -26.62 -44.89 21.96
N LEU A 89 -26.85 -45.71 22.99
CA LEU A 89 -26.33 -45.49 24.34
C LEU A 89 -25.17 -46.46 24.58
N THR A 90 -24.00 -45.88 24.92
CA THR A 90 -22.84 -46.65 25.36
C THR A 90 -23.07 -47.27 26.73
N ALA A 91 -22.25 -48.24 27.17
CA ALA A 91 -22.27 -48.80 28.50
C ALA A 91 -22.12 -47.77 29.61
N GLU A 92 -21.48 -46.62 29.31
CA GLU A 92 -21.32 -45.48 30.21
C GLU A 92 -22.52 -44.50 30.17
N GLY A 93 -23.56 -44.79 29.38
CA GLY A 93 -24.71 -43.90 29.21
C GLY A 93 -24.50 -42.69 28.28
N LYS A 94 -23.40 -42.63 27.55
CA LYS A 94 -23.14 -41.58 26.58
C LYS A 94 -23.90 -41.85 25.28
N VAL A 95 -24.40 -40.78 24.64
CA VAL A 95 -25.07 -40.90 23.33
C VAL A 95 -24.02 -40.94 22.22
N LEU A 96 -24.10 -41.96 21.40
CA LEU A 96 -23.26 -42.17 20.24
C LEU A 96 -24.13 -42.23 18.95
N PRO A 97 -24.19 -41.15 18.14
CA PRO A 97 -24.95 -41.14 16.90
C PRO A 97 -24.24 -41.97 15.84
N MET A 98 -24.97 -42.89 15.22
CA MET A 98 -24.50 -43.74 14.12
C MET A 98 -25.46 -43.68 12.94
N VAL A 99 -24.91 -43.83 11.74
CA VAL A 99 -25.69 -44.12 10.52
C VAL A 99 -25.62 -45.59 10.24
N LEU A 100 -26.78 -46.19 10.03
CA LEU A 100 -26.94 -47.61 9.84
C LEU A 100 -27.51 -47.94 8.45
N ASN A 101 -27.00 -49.03 7.91
CA ASN A 101 -27.61 -49.76 6.79
C ASN A 101 -28.03 -51.16 7.29
N ALA A 102 -29.16 -51.64 6.84
CA ALA A 102 -29.62 -53.00 7.20
C ALA A 102 -30.18 -53.73 6.00
N GLY A 103 -29.98 -55.03 5.98
CA GLY A 103 -30.58 -55.93 5.03
C GLY A 103 -31.22 -57.14 5.72
N ARG A 104 -32.47 -57.48 5.38
CA ARG A 104 -33.18 -58.63 5.90
C ARG A 104 -33.02 -59.82 4.98
N ARG A 105 -32.55 -60.94 5.51
CA ARG A 105 -32.34 -62.19 4.78
C ARG A 105 -33.00 -63.35 5.50
N GLU A 106 -33.29 -64.40 4.74
CA GLU A 106 -33.77 -65.66 5.24
C GLU A 106 -32.73 -66.74 4.95
N HIS A 107 -32.42 -67.53 5.94
CA HIS A 107 -31.48 -68.62 5.82
C HIS A 107 -32.01 -69.82 6.67
N GLU A 108 -32.15 -71.01 6.08
CA GLU A 108 -32.66 -72.24 6.75
C GLU A 108 -33.97 -71.98 7.50
N GLY A 109 -34.89 -71.18 6.92
CA GLY A 109 -36.22 -70.92 7.51
C GLY A 109 -36.19 -69.88 8.69
N HIS A 110 -35.04 -69.31 8.94
CA HIS A 110 -34.88 -68.22 10.00
C HIS A 110 -34.62 -66.87 9.32
N VAL A 111 -35.25 -65.85 9.86
CA VAL A 111 -35.07 -64.46 9.39
C VAL A 111 -33.97 -63.77 10.20
N PHE A 112 -33.04 -63.12 9.51
CA PHE A 112 -31.93 -62.40 10.06
C PHE A 112 -31.88 -60.98 9.51
N ASP A 113 -31.50 -60.01 10.34
CA ASP A 113 -31.18 -58.63 9.93
C ASP A 113 -29.68 -58.43 10.04
N GLU A 114 -29.01 -58.22 8.89
CA GLU A 114 -27.61 -57.85 8.78
C GLU A 114 -27.49 -56.33 8.84
N ILE A 115 -26.74 -55.80 9.81
CA ILE A 115 -26.68 -54.37 10.07
C ILE A 115 -25.22 -53.93 10.03
N SER A 116 -24.92 -52.89 9.27
CA SER A 116 -23.67 -52.15 9.34
C SER A 116 -23.92 -50.77 9.89
N ALA A 117 -22.98 -50.28 10.74
CA ALA A 117 -23.10 -48.96 11.33
C ALA A 117 -21.77 -48.18 11.27
N PHE A 118 -21.86 -46.85 11.17
CA PHE A 118 -20.73 -45.91 11.13
C PHE A 118 -20.99 -44.76 12.11
N ILE A 119 -19.96 -44.31 12.80
CA ILE A 119 -20.06 -43.15 13.71
C ILE A 119 -20.13 -41.87 12.88
N VAL A 120 -21.09 -41.02 13.17
CA VAL A 120 -21.37 -39.78 12.43
C VAL A 120 -20.71 -38.54 13.09
N ALA A 121 -20.19 -38.67 14.29
CA ALA A 121 -19.73 -37.54 15.10
C ALA A 121 -18.69 -36.65 14.40
N GLU A 122 -17.76 -37.21 13.64
CA GLU A 122 -16.74 -36.43 12.94
C GLU A 122 -17.30 -35.64 11.74
N ARG A 123 -18.22 -36.24 10.97
CA ARG A 123 -18.81 -35.57 9.82
C ARG A 123 -19.66 -34.37 10.20
N ILE A 124 -20.50 -34.49 11.26
CA ILE A 124 -21.33 -33.38 11.73
C ILE A 124 -20.48 -32.23 12.25
N ARG A 125 -19.40 -32.54 12.99
CA ARG A 125 -18.46 -31.54 13.50
C ARG A 125 -17.78 -30.80 12.35
N PHE A 126 -17.28 -31.51 11.35
CA PHE A 126 -16.64 -30.93 10.18
C PHE A 126 -17.61 -30.05 9.37
N GLU A 127 -18.85 -30.48 9.16
CA GLU A 127 -19.88 -29.69 8.48
C GLU A 127 -20.23 -28.40 9.25
N GLN A 128 -20.27 -28.46 10.58
CA GLN A 128 -20.49 -27.27 11.41
C GLN A 128 -19.30 -26.29 11.34
N GLU A 129 -18.08 -26.80 11.44
CA GLU A 129 -16.86 -25.98 11.33
C GLU A 129 -16.77 -25.31 9.93
N LEU A 130 -17.09 -26.04 8.87
CA LEU A 130 -17.11 -25.50 7.51
C LEU A 130 -18.18 -24.41 7.35
N LEU A 131 -19.38 -24.61 7.87
CA LEU A 131 -20.44 -23.61 7.83
C LEU A 131 -20.08 -22.36 8.62
N GLN A 132 -19.44 -22.51 9.77
CA GLN A 132 -18.98 -21.39 10.57
C GLN A 132 -17.86 -20.62 9.85
N ALA A 133 -16.88 -21.31 9.28
CA ALA A 133 -15.81 -20.69 8.51
C ALA A 133 -16.36 -19.94 7.29
N LYS A 134 -17.34 -20.51 6.60
CA LYS A 134 -18.01 -19.84 5.47
C LYS A 134 -18.68 -18.54 5.89
N ARG A 135 -19.46 -18.53 6.97
CA ARG A 135 -20.10 -17.32 7.50
C ARG A 135 -19.09 -16.25 7.87
N GLN A 136 -18.00 -16.62 8.54
CA GLN A 136 -16.94 -15.69 8.91
C GLN A 136 -16.27 -15.06 7.67
N ALA A 137 -16.05 -15.86 6.63
CA ALA A 137 -15.49 -15.38 5.37
C ALA A 137 -16.45 -14.41 4.64
N GLU A 138 -17.75 -14.71 4.62
CA GLU A 138 -18.78 -13.84 4.03
C GLU A 138 -18.88 -12.49 4.78
N ASP A 139 -18.88 -12.53 6.12
CA ASP A 139 -18.89 -11.32 6.95
C ASP A 139 -17.61 -10.48 6.80
N ALA A 140 -16.46 -11.13 6.65
CA ALA A 140 -15.19 -10.45 6.41
C ALA A 140 -15.18 -9.77 5.03
N LEU A 141 -15.69 -10.46 4.00
CA LEU A 141 -15.81 -9.92 2.65
C LEU A 141 -16.74 -8.70 2.62
N GLN A 142 -17.89 -8.77 3.27
CA GLN A 142 -18.82 -7.63 3.35
C GLN A 142 -18.17 -6.42 4.02
N ARG A 143 -17.47 -6.63 5.13
CA ARG A 143 -16.72 -5.55 5.82
C ARG A 143 -15.64 -4.95 4.94
N HIS A 144 -14.91 -5.77 4.18
CA HIS A 144 -13.89 -5.30 3.25
C HIS A 144 -14.49 -4.41 2.16
N VAL A 145 -15.60 -4.82 1.56
CA VAL A 145 -16.28 -4.02 0.50
C VAL A 145 -16.76 -2.67 1.04
N VAL A 146 -17.28 -2.62 2.27
CA VAL A 146 -17.73 -1.36 2.88
C VAL A 146 -16.55 -0.44 3.14
N LEU A 147 -15.45 -0.97 3.71
CA LEU A 147 -14.23 -0.19 3.97
C LEU A 147 -13.60 0.33 2.67
N GLU A 148 -13.53 -0.49 1.64
CA GLU A 148 -12.99 -0.11 0.33
C GLU A 148 -13.80 1.05 -0.29
N ARG A 149 -15.14 0.99 -0.22
CA ARG A 149 -16.00 2.09 -0.69
C ARG A 149 -15.75 3.38 0.08
N GLU A 150 -15.61 3.30 1.41
CA GLU A 150 -15.35 4.49 2.23
C GLU A 150 -13.96 5.08 1.93
N VAL A 151 -12.91 4.24 1.77
CA VAL A 151 -11.58 4.70 1.37
C VAL A 151 -11.61 5.38 0.01
N ASN A 152 -12.30 4.80 -0.98
CA ASN A 152 -12.43 5.40 -2.31
C ASN A 152 -13.19 6.74 -2.25
N ARG A 153 -14.26 6.82 -1.47
CA ARG A 153 -15.01 8.08 -1.27
C ARG A 153 -14.13 9.16 -0.62
N GLN A 154 -13.35 8.83 0.38
CA GLN A 154 -12.42 9.78 1.02
C GLN A 154 -11.34 10.24 0.04
N ARG A 155 -10.85 9.33 -0.79
CA ARG A 155 -9.86 9.66 -1.83
C ARG A 155 -10.44 10.62 -2.86
N GLU A 156 -11.66 10.39 -3.36
CA GLU A 156 -12.33 11.29 -4.30
C GLU A 156 -12.52 12.69 -3.69
N LEU A 157 -13.01 12.77 -2.45
CA LEU A 157 -13.16 14.06 -1.75
C LEU A 157 -11.83 14.78 -1.54
N ALA A 158 -10.73 14.05 -1.30
CA ALA A 158 -9.41 14.64 -1.18
C ALA A 158 -8.87 15.18 -2.51
N VAL A 159 -9.13 14.46 -3.61
CA VAL A 159 -8.79 14.90 -4.97
C VAL A 159 -9.57 16.15 -5.36
N ASP A 160 -10.89 16.16 -5.12
CA ASP A 160 -11.73 17.32 -5.42
C ASP A 160 -11.33 18.56 -4.65
N ARG A 161 -11.00 18.40 -3.35
CA ARG A 161 -10.48 19.52 -2.53
C ARG A 161 -9.13 20.03 -3.02
N ALA A 162 -8.23 19.13 -3.44
CA ALA A 162 -6.94 19.50 -3.99
C ALA A 162 -7.11 20.28 -5.30
N LEU A 163 -7.96 19.81 -6.21
CA LEU A 163 -8.26 20.43 -7.49
C LEU A 163 -8.91 21.83 -7.30
N PHE A 164 -9.86 21.94 -6.36
CA PHE A 164 -10.48 23.21 -6.02
C PHE A 164 -9.47 24.22 -5.47
N ALA A 165 -8.59 23.77 -4.56
CA ALA A 165 -7.55 24.63 -4.00
C ALA A 165 -6.60 25.13 -5.09
N GLU A 166 -6.23 24.28 -6.07
CA GLU A 166 -5.43 24.66 -7.21
C GLU A 166 -6.09 25.74 -8.06
N GLN A 167 -7.33 25.50 -8.47
CA GLN A 167 -8.08 26.49 -9.28
C GLN A 167 -8.18 27.84 -8.56
N MET A 168 -8.45 27.83 -7.26
CA MET A 168 -8.51 29.04 -6.44
C MET A 168 -7.17 29.77 -6.40
N ILE A 169 -6.05 29.04 -6.19
CA ILE A 169 -4.72 29.63 -6.17
C ILE A 169 -4.36 30.19 -7.54
N GLY A 170 -4.72 29.51 -8.62
CA GLY A 170 -4.53 30.02 -9.99
C GLY A 170 -5.23 31.34 -10.24
N ILE A 171 -6.52 31.44 -9.88
CA ILE A 171 -7.34 32.65 -10.01
C ILE A 171 -6.77 33.79 -9.15
N VAL A 172 -6.55 33.52 -7.86
CA VAL A 172 -6.03 34.52 -6.91
C VAL A 172 -4.65 35.02 -7.34
N SER A 173 -3.80 34.14 -7.84
CA SER A 173 -2.45 34.52 -8.31
C SER A 173 -2.50 35.42 -9.55
N HIS A 174 -3.38 35.12 -10.49
CA HIS A 174 -3.61 35.97 -11.64
C HIS A 174 -4.12 37.36 -11.20
N ASP A 175 -5.10 37.39 -10.30
CA ASP A 175 -5.72 38.64 -9.84
C ASP A 175 -4.80 39.47 -8.94
N LEU A 176 -3.82 38.83 -8.26
CA LEU A 176 -2.77 39.53 -7.55
C LEU A 176 -1.64 40.01 -8.47
N ARG A 177 -1.31 39.31 -9.55
CA ARG A 177 -0.27 39.70 -10.49
C ARG A 177 -0.62 40.99 -11.20
N ASN A 178 -1.86 41.21 -11.56
CA ASN A 178 -2.33 42.39 -12.30
C ASN A 178 -2.10 43.70 -11.54
N PRO A 179 -2.54 43.91 -10.26
CA PRO A 179 -2.29 45.14 -9.52
C PRO A 179 -0.79 45.35 -9.25
N LEU A 180 -0.02 44.23 -9.04
CA LEU A 180 1.44 44.35 -8.86
C LEU A 180 2.14 44.81 -10.13
N GLN A 181 1.70 44.41 -11.31
CA GLN A 181 2.21 44.92 -12.58
C GLN A 181 1.93 46.44 -12.73
N VAL A 182 0.74 46.90 -12.33
CA VAL A 182 0.41 48.33 -12.37
C VAL A 182 1.31 49.12 -11.42
N VAL A 183 1.55 48.60 -10.20
CA VAL A 183 2.48 49.23 -9.23
C VAL A 183 3.91 49.26 -9.79
N SER A 184 4.35 48.15 -10.42
CA SER A 184 5.69 48.10 -11.03
C SER A 184 5.85 49.11 -12.18
N MET A 185 4.86 49.19 -13.08
CA MET A 185 4.89 50.18 -14.18
C MET A 185 4.87 51.62 -13.67
N ALA A 186 4.03 51.91 -12.66
CA ALA A 186 4.01 53.24 -12.02
C ALA A 186 5.36 53.59 -11.39
N ALA A 187 5.97 52.63 -10.70
CA ALA A 187 7.29 52.80 -10.11
C ALA A 187 8.40 53.04 -11.15
N GLN A 188 8.35 52.28 -12.27
CA GLN A 188 9.26 52.51 -13.40
C GLN A 188 9.08 53.89 -14.05
N TYR A 189 7.85 54.32 -14.24
CA TYR A 189 7.57 55.66 -14.75
C TYR A 189 8.07 56.74 -13.83
N LEU A 190 7.83 56.63 -12.53
CA LEU A 190 8.32 57.61 -11.54
C LEU A 190 9.85 57.67 -11.51
N ARG A 191 10.55 56.52 -11.72
CA ARG A 191 12.02 56.48 -11.78
C ARG A 191 12.61 57.30 -12.95
N SER A 192 11.87 57.56 -14.00
CA SER A 192 12.28 58.37 -15.14
C SER A 192 12.10 59.85 -14.92
N LEU A 193 11.49 60.29 -13.82
CA LEU A 193 11.28 61.70 -13.45
C LEU A 193 12.44 62.20 -12.57
N ASP A 194 12.62 63.49 -12.56
CA ASP A 194 13.60 64.15 -11.67
C ASP A 194 13.14 64.06 -10.20
N MET A 195 13.89 63.36 -9.36
CA MET A 195 13.51 62.97 -8.00
C MET A 195 14.64 63.26 -6.99
N SER A 196 14.28 63.60 -5.76
CA SER A 196 15.22 63.69 -4.67
C SER A 196 15.72 62.26 -4.26
N ASP A 197 16.89 62.19 -3.60
CA ASP A 197 17.48 60.94 -3.09
C ASP A 197 16.52 60.16 -2.19
N ARG A 198 15.74 60.88 -1.37
CA ARG A 198 14.72 60.25 -0.49
C ARG A 198 13.60 59.59 -1.29
N GLN A 199 13.17 60.22 -2.38
CA GLN A 199 12.16 59.66 -3.28
C GLN A 199 12.69 58.43 -4.03
N HIS A 200 13.94 58.48 -4.49
CA HIS A 200 14.62 57.36 -5.09
C HIS A 200 14.70 56.15 -4.14
N THR A 201 15.05 56.40 -2.86
CA THR A 201 15.11 55.36 -1.84
C THR A 201 13.71 54.73 -1.59
N MET A 202 12.68 55.58 -1.46
CA MET A 202 11.29 55.08 -1.30
C MET A 202 10.83 54.26 -2.49
N LEU A 203 11.13 54.71 -3.70
CA LEU A 203 10.77 54.04 -4.95
C LEU A 203 11.49 52.70 -5.08
N SER A 204 12.76 52.61 -4.66
CA SER A 204 13.48 51.34 -4.58
C SER A 204 12.79 50.37 -3.64
N HIS A 205 12.36 50.80 -2.44
CA HIS A 205 11.62 49.93 -1.52
C HIS A 205 10.30 49.41 -2.09
N ILE A 206 9.57 50.25 -2.83
CA ILE A 206 8.33 49.85 -3.48
C ILE A 206 8.61 48.81 -4.58
N THR A 207 9.61 49.03 -5.41
CA THR A 207 10.02 48.15 -6.49
C THR A 207 10.46 46.78 -5.94
N ASP A 208 11.28 46.76 -4.88
CA ASP A 208 11.78 45.56 -4.23
C ASP A 208 10.66 44.75 -3.55
N ALA A 209 9.71 45.44 -2.92
CA ALA A 209 8.54 44.80 -2.31
C ALA A 209 7.64 44.16 -3.38
N THR A 210 7.42 44.88 -4.49
CA THR A 210 6.60 44.40 -5.62
C THR A 210 7.25 43.16 -6.28
N ALA A 211 8.56 43.21 -6.53
CA ALA A 211 9.32 42.11 -7.09
C ALA A 211 9.32 40.88 -6.17
N ARG A 212 9.38 41.04 -4.86
CA ARG A 212 9.24 39.97 -3.87
C ARG A 212 7.84 39.33 -3.91
N SER A 213 6.81 40.18 -3.90
CA SER A 213 5.43 39.68 -3.96
C SER A 213 5.18 38.86 -5.24
N GLN A 214 5.70 39.32 -6.37
CA GLN A 214 5.59 38.61 -7.65
C GLN A 214 6.29 37.23 -7.61
N ARG A 215 7.47 37.15 -7.00
CA ARG A 215 8.20 35.87 -6.81
C ARG A 215 7.40 34.91 -5.92
N LEU A 216 6.87 35.40 -4.79
CA LEU A 216 6.06 34.55 -3.90
C LEU A 216 4.82 33.98 -4.57
N ILE A 217 4.16 34.78 -5.41
CA ILE A 217 2.99 34.32 -6.18
C ILE A 217 3.39 33.24 -7.18
N ASN A 218 4.49 33.43 -7.91
CA ASN A 218 4.99 32.43 -8.86
C ASN A 218 5.42 31.15 -8.16
N ASP A 219 6.13 31.24 -7.03
CA ASP A 219 6.55 30.09 -6.23
C ASP A 219 5.35 29.30 -5.71
N LEU A 220 4.28 29.98 -5.30
CA LEU A 220 3.04 29.32 -4.85
C LEU A 220 2.34 28.61 -5.99
N LEU A 221 2.31 29.19 -7.19
CA LEU A 221 1.77 28.54 -8.40
C LEU A 221 2.57 27.30 -8.77
N ASP A 222 3.91 27.41 -8.83
CA ASP A 222 4.80 26.29 -9.12
C ASP A 222 4.64 25.16 -8.09
N PHE A 223 4.53 25.50 -6.80
CA PHE A 223 4.27 24.53 -5.73
C PHE A 223 2.96 23.79 -5.93
N THR A 224 1.88 24.50 -6.26
CA THR A 224 0.56 23.88 -6.42
C THR A 224 0.50 22.98 -7.63
N GLN A 225 1.08 23.38 -8.78
CA GLN A 225 1.17 22.56 -9.99
C GLN A 225 1.98 21.28 -9.73
N ALA A 226 3.12 21.37 -9.07
CA ALA A 226 3.98 20.23 -8.76
C ALA A 226 3.27 19.20 -7.85
N ARG A 227 2.45 19.67 -6.89
CA ARG A 227 1.81 18.79 -5.88
C ARG A 227 0.64 17.97 -6.40
N ILE A 228 -0.01 18.39 -7.48
CA ILE A 228 -1.17 17.70 -8.06
C ILE A 228 -0.78 16.55 -8.99
N GLY A 229 0.53 16.29 -9.13
CA GLY A 229 1.03 15.13 -9.87
C GLY A 229 1.21 15.36 -11.37
N GLN A 230 1.00 16.58 -11.86
CA GLN A 230 1.28 16.95 -13.25
C GLN A 230 2.75 17.35 -13.45
N GLY A 231 3.54 17.53 -12.36
CA GLY A 231 4.89 18.08 -12.42
C GLY A 231 4.91 19.55 -12.89
N LEU A 232 6.09 20.16 -12.90
CA LEU A 232 6.25 21.50 -13.48
C LEU A 232 6.19 21.44 -15.02
N ALA A 233 5.36 22.31 -15.60
CA ALA A 233 5.36 22.49 -17.06
C ALA A 233 6.69 23.15 -17.49
N VAL A 234 7.40 22.52 -18.42
CA VAL A 234 8.66 22.99 -18.97
C VAL A 234 8.62 22.97 -20.51
N ASN A 235 9.09 24.04 -21.13
CA ASN A 235 9.23 24.13 -22.57
C ASN A 235 10.68 23.83 -22.96
N ARG A 236 11.01 22.55 -23.12
CA ARG A 236 12.38 22.13 -23.41
C ARG A 236 12.78 22.47 -24.82
N ALA A 237 13.90 23.16 -24.98
CA ALA A 237 14.57 23.47 -26.25
C ALA A 237 16.07 23.19 -26.11
N PRO A 238 16.83 23.06 -27.21
CA PRO A 238 18.29 23.03 -27.17
C PRO A 238 18.84 24.33 -26.57
N VAL A 239 19.47 24.24 -25.42
CA VAL A 239 20.03 25.40 -24.70
C VAL A 239 21.54 25.23 -24.56
N GLN A 240 22.30 26.27 -24.86
CA GLN A 240 23.72 26.38 -24.54
C GLN A 240 23.82 26.80 -23.06
N LEU A 241 24.18 25.85 -22.19
CA LEU A 241 24.07 25.98 -20.76
C LEU A 241 24.95 27.11 -20.21
N GLU A 242 26.23 27.20 -20.62
CA GLU A 242 27.16 28.22 -20.13
C GLU A 242 26.65 29.61 -20.42
N ARG A 243 26.15 29.84 -21.64
CA ARG A 243 25.64 31.15 -22.05
C ARG A 243 24.42 31.56 -21.25
N THR A 244 23.51 30.63 -21.04
CA THR A 244 22.28 30.87 -20.27
C THR A 244 22.61 31.19 -18.81
N ILE A 245 23.45 30.36 -18.19
CA ILE A 245 23.84 30.56 -16.80
C ILE A 245 24.72 31.81 -16.61
N ALA A 246 25.64 32.12 -17.55
CA ALA A 246 26.42 33.36 -17.52
C ALA A 246 25.51 34.60 -17.54
N SER A 247 24.53 34.63 -18.44
CA SER A 247 23.56 35.77 -18.49
C SER A 247 22.75 35.90 -17.20
N ALA A 248 22.33 34.77 -16.60
CA ALA A 248 21.64 34.79 -15.32
C ALA A 248 22.55 35.28 -14.17
N VAL A 249 23.82 34.86 -14.16
CA VAL A 249 24.80 35.33 -13.17
C VAL A 249 25.01 36.84 -13.26
N GLU A 250 25.15 37.42 -14.48
CA GLU A 250 25.26 38.86 -14.66
C GLU A 250 24.04 39.60 -14.10
N SER A 251 22.84 39.06 -14.32
CA SER A 251 21.62 39.63 -13.75
C SER A 251 21.63 39.57 -12.22
N LEU A 252 22.11 38.46 -11.64
CA LEU A 252 22.23 38.31 -10.18
C LEU A 252 23.30 39.23 -9.55
N ARG A 253 24.40 39.52 -10.26
CA ARG A 253 25.41 40.50 -9.82
C ARG A 253 24.81 41.90 -9.63
N LEU A 254 23.87 42.28 -10.49
CA LEU A 254 23.14 43.54 -10.34
C LEU A 254 22.20 43.56 -9.12
N VAL A 255 21.61 42.41 -8.79
CA VAL A 255 20.71 42.24 -7.62
C VAL A 255 21.49 42.23 -6.31
N TYR A 256 22.72 41.69 -6.32
CA TYR A 256 23.57 41.54 -5.12
C TYR A 256 24.92 42.32 -5.28
N PRO A 257 24.91 43.65 -5.41
CA PRO A 257 26.09 44.44 -5.72
C PRO A 257 27.17 44.40 -4.62
N HIS A 258 26.81 44.03 -3.39
CA HIS A 258 27.71 43.99 -2.23
C HIS A 258 28.33 42.61 -2.00
N ARG A 259 28.04 41.62 -2.86
CA ARG A 259 28.57 40.27 -2.71
C ARG A 259 29.10 39.74 -4.03
N GLU A 260 30.32 39.23 -4.02
CA GLU A 260 30.94 38.68 -5.22
C GLU A 260 30.30 37.35 -5.62
N ILE A 261 29.98 37.22 -6.91
CA ILE A 261 29.53 35.98 -7.52
C ILE A 261 30.56 35.56 -8.56
N LEU A 262 31.31 34.50 -8.26
CA LEU A 262 32.29 33.91 -9.17
C LEU A 262 31.57 32.97 -10.13
N PHE A 263 31.89 33.03 -11.42
CA PHE A 263 31.37 32.14 -12.41
C PHE A 263 32.50 31.40 -13.10
N SER A 264 32.37 30.09 -13.22
CA SER A 264 33.28 29.23 -14.00
C SER A 264 32.50 28.23 -14.82
N ALA A 265 32.92 28.01 -16.06
CA ALA A 265 32.35 27.04 -16.98
C ALA A 265 33.47 26.23 -17.64
N SER A 266 33.12 25.06 -18.19
CA SER A 266 34.02 24.29 -19.06
C SER A 266 34.34 25.05 -20.35
N ASP A 267 35.54 24.81 -20.88
CA ASP A 267 35.95 25.40 -22.20
C ASP A 267 35.15 24.80 -23.38
N GLN A 268 34.42 23.73 -23.18
CA GLN A 268 33.58 23.11 -24.17
C GLN A 268 32.14 23.59 -24.06
N ALA A 269 31.52 23.91 -25.20
CA ALA A 269 30.10 24.28 -25.23
C ALA A 269 29.22 23.09 -24.83
N LEU A 270 28.46 23.28 -23.74
CA LEU A 270 27.56 22.27 -23.15
C LEU A 270 26.12 22.55 -23.58
N PHE A 271 25.51 21.55 -24.22
CA PHE A 271 24.11 21.63 -24.63
C PHE A 271 23.24 20.66 -23.82
N CYS A 272 22.05 21.11 -23.45
CA CYS A 272 21.01 20.28 -22.86
C CYS A 272 19.64 20.61 -23.44
N GLN A 273 18.67 19.69 -23.35
CA GLN A 273 17.26 19.96 -23.65
C GLN A 273 16.61 20.54 -22.39
N ALA A 274 16.49 21.87 -22.35
CA ALA A 274 16.03 22.56 -21.15
C ALA A 274 15.15 23.79 -21.48
N ASP A 275 14.45 24.25 -20.48
CA ASP A 275 13.73 25.51 -20.45
C ASP A 275 14.65 26.56 -19.82
N ALA A 276 15.11 27.55 -20.61
CA ALA A 276 16.07 28.57 -20.18
C ALA A 276 15.55 29.43 -19.01
N ASP A 277 14.25 29.74 -19.00
CA ASP A 277 13.63 30.53 -17.94
C ASP A 277 13.60 29.75 -16.61
N ARG A 278 13.29 28.45 -16.68
CA ARG A 278 13.32 27.56 -15.53
C ARG A 278 14.73 27.32 -15.00
N LEU A 279 15.75 27.24 -15.87
CA LEU A 279 17.16 27.19 -15.42
C LEU A 279 17.59 28.48 -14.73
N THR A 280 17.15 29.63 -15.22
CA THR A 280 17.38 30.92 -14.60
C THR A 280 16.70 31.00 -13.21
N GLN A 281 15.48 30.51 -13.09
CA GLN A 281 14.74 30.43 -11.81
C GLN A 281 15.46 29.49 -10.81
N LEU A 282 15.92 28.32 -11.27
CA LEU A 282 16.70 27.38 -10.47
C LEU A 282 17.96 28.05 -9.91
N LEU A 283 18.74 28.69 -10.79
CA LEU A 283 19.95 29.40 -10.37
C LEU A 283 19.63 30.51 -9.39
N GLY A 284 18.59 31.30 -9.66
CA GLY A 284 18.16 32.38 -8.78
C GLY A 284 17.82 31.92 -7.37
N ASN A 285 17.12 30.77 -7.27
CA ASN A 285 16.79 30.17 -5.98
C ASN A 285 18.02 29.65 -5.24
N LEU A 286 18.95 28.98 -5.94
CA LEU A 286 20.21 28.51 -5.33
C LEU A 286 21.11 29.65 -4.86
N VAL A 287 21.30 30.69 -5.69
CA VAL A 287 22.10 31.84 -5.33
C VAL A 287 21.46 32.64 -4.19
N SER A 288 20.14 32.85 -4.21
CA SER A 288 19.43 33.51 -3.11
C SER A 288 19.59 32.75 -1.79
N ASN A 289 19.58 31.42 -1.84
CA ASN A 289 19.86 30.59 -0.69
C ASN A 289 21.29 30.78 -0.18
N ALA A 290 22.28 30.75 -1.08
CA ALA A 290 23.69 30.98 -0.75
C ALA A 290 23.95 32.37 -0.16
N MET A 291 23.23 33.41 -0.65
CA MET A 291 23.30 34.77 -0.11
C MET A 291 22.69 34.87 1.30
N THR A 292 21.65 34.10 1.56
CA THR A 292 20.91 34.15 2.83
C THR A 292 21.63 33.39 3.94
N TYR A 293 22.14 32.21 3.65
CA TYR A 293 22.70 31.26 4.62
C TYR A 293 24.23 31.19 4.60
N GLY A 294 24.89 31.83 3.63
CA GLY A 294 26.33 31.95 3.61
C GLY A 294 26.88 32.90 4.71
N ASP A 295 28.20 32.91 4.89
CA ASP A 295 28.92 33.69 5.93
C ASP A 295 28.84 35.22 5.75
N GLY A 296 28.25 35.71 4.65
CA GLY A 296 28.08 37.11 4.34
C GLY A 296 29.33 37.82 3.77
N ILE A 297 30.49 37.17 3.77
CA ILE A 297 31.79 37.78 3.37
C ILE A 297 32.37 37.08 2.15
N SER A 298 32.39 35.75 2.14
CA SER A 298 33.01 34.92 1.08
C SER A 298 32.20 34.94 -0.22
N PRO A 299 32.85 34.88 -1.38
CA PRO A 299 32.14 34.84 -2.65
C PRO A 299 31.25 33.61 -2.79
N VAL A 300 30.13 33.77 -3.51
CA VAL A 300 29.30 32.65 -3.95
C VAL A 300 29.85 32.15 -5.30
N SER A 301 30.15 30.87 -5.42
CA SER A 301 30.69 30.29 -6.65
C SER A 301 29.60 29.54 -7.44
N VAL A 302 29.45 29.86 -8.71
CA VAL A 302 28.59 29.17 -9.67
C VAL A 302 29.48 28.46 -10.69
N ARG A 303 29.32 27.15 -10.81
CA ARG A 303 30.08 26.32 -11.75
C ARG A 303 29.16 25.57 -12.68
N VAL A 304 29.52 25.54 -13.97
CA VAL A 304 28.88 24.73 -15.02
C VAL A 304 29.91 23.74 -15.54
N ALA A 305 29.58 22.46 -15.51
CA ALA A 305 30.50 21.41 -15.97
C ALA A 305 29.74 20.27 -16.65
N ALA A 306 30.47 19.43 -17.41
CA ALA A 306 29.96 18.15 -17.88
C ALA A 306 30.56 17.04 -17.04
N ALA A 307 29.75 16.05 -16.69
CA ALA A 307 30.18 14.85 -15.99
C ALA A 307 29.43 13.61 -16.49
N GLN A 308 30.16 12.62 -17.00
CA GLN A 308 29.61 11.29 -17.33
C GLN A 308 28.29 11.27 -18.12
N GLY A 309 28.19 12.10 -19.17
CA GLY A 309 26.97 12.19 -20.01
C GLY A 309 25.85 13.06 -19.41
N THR A 310 26.13 13.79 -18.33
CA THR A 310 25.27 14.80 -17.73
C THR A 310 25.92 16.16 -17.74
N VAL A 311 25.14 17.22 -17.66
CA VAL A 311 25.59 18.58 -17.38
C VAL A 311 25.20 18.96 -15.96
N GLU A 312 26.05 19.71 -15.30
CA GLU A 312 25.91 20.10 -13.88
C GLU A 312 25.92 21.61 -13.73
N ILE A 313 25.03 22.11 -12.88
CA ILE A 313 25.05 23.47 -12.34
C ILE A 313 25.29 23.35 -10.85
N ALA A 314 26.42 23.80 -10.37
CA ALA A 314 26.77 23.80 -8.94
C ALA A 314 26.83 25.22 -8.40
N VAL A 315 26.21 25.45 -7.24
CA VAL A 315 26.28 26.70 -6.47
C VAL A 315 26.88 26.39 -5.12
N HIS A 316 27.97 27.09 -4.79
CA HIS A 316 28.70 26.88 -3.55
C HIS A 316 28.81 28.15 -2.74
N ASN A 317 28.68 28.05 -1.43
CA ASN A 317 28.94 29.12 -0.45
C ASN A 317 29.62 28.56 0.79
N LEU A 318 30.44 29.41 1.47
CA LEU A 318 30.88 29.16 2.84
C LEU A 318 29.83 29.67 3.83
N GLY A 319 29.74 29.02 4.99
CA GLY A 319 28.81 29.33 6.07
C GLY A 319 28.59 28.13 6.97
N ASP A 320 27.64 28.25 7.90
CA ASP A 320 27.33 27.18 8.81
C ASP A 320 26.83 25.94 8.06
N PRO A 321 27.27 24.74 8.44
CA PRO A 321 26.84 23.50 7.77
C PRO A 321 25.37 23.23 8.02
N ILE A 322 24.73 22.58 7.05
CA ILE A 322 23.36 22.09 7.19
C ILE A 322 23.40 20.86 8.11
N ASP A 323 22.52 20.82 9.10
CA ASP A 323 22.37 19.68 10.00
C ASP A 323 22.09 18.40 9.20
N GLU A 324 22.81 17.32 9.50
CA GLU A 324 22.68 16.02 8.85
C GLU A 324 21.23 15.50 8.89
N ALA A 325 20.51 15.75 9.99
CA ALA A 325 19.09 15.39 10.13
C ALA A 325 18.18 16.13 9.15
N GLN A 326 18.59 17.31 8.63
CA GLN A 326 17.82 18.14 7.71
C GLN A 326 18.14 17.82 6.24
N LEU A 327 19.32 17.27 5.92
CA LEU A 327 19.75 16.98 4.55
C LEU A 327 18.74 16.12 3.78
N GLY A 328 18.11 15.15 4.45
CA GLY A 328 17.09 14.28 3.85
C GLY A 328 15.77 14.98 3.51
N SER A 329 15.46 16.12 4.13
CA SER A 329 14.20 16.84 3.99
C SER A 329 14.32 18.25 3.40
N ILE A 330 15.53 18.71 3.11
CA ILE A 330 15.78 20.10 2.69
C ILE A 330 15.07 20.51 1.38
N PHE A 331 14.77 19.53 0.54
CA PHE A 331 14.01 19.72 -0.69
C PHE A 331 12.49 19.52 -0.51
N SER A 332 12.02 19.22 0.72
CA SER A 332 10.59 19.16 1.03
C SER A 332 10.00 20.56 1.15
N PRO A 333 8.74 20.77 0.75
CA PRO A 333 8.13 22.10 0.82
C PRO A 333 8.01 22.58 2.27
N MET A 334 8.15 23.88 2.49
CA MET A 334 8.02 24.56 3.78
C MET A 334 9.05 24.11 4.83
N THR A 335 10.13 23.44 4.43
CA THR A 335 11.25 23.12 5.33
C THR A 335 12.06 24.39 5.60
N ARG A 336 12.23 24.73 6.88
CA ARG A 336 13.03 25.88 7.33
C ARG A 336 14.21 25.37 8.15
N GLY A 337 15.37 25.98 7.99
CA GLY A 337 16.48 25.79 8.92
C GLY A 337 16.13 26.32 10.33
N SER A 338 16.74 25.73 11.35
CA SER A 338 16.43 25.94 12.78
C SER A 338 16.86 27.27 13.38
N GLU A 339 17.17 28.30 12.61
CA GLU A 339 17.60 29.57 13.17
C GLU A 339 16.46 30.51 13.59
N ILE A 340 16.24 30.54 14.88
CA ILE A 340 15.51 31.56 15.62
C ILE A 340 16.37 32.83 15.60
N GLY A 341 15.98 33.85 14.81
CA GLY A 341 16.56 35.17 14.98
C GLY A 341 16.86 36.01 13.74
N ARG A 342 16.95 35.47 12.54
CA ARG A 342 16.99 36.27 11.32
C ARG A 342 15.61 36.41 10.71
N GLU A 343 15.15 37.65 10.46
CA GLU A 343 13.90 37.94 9.73
C GLU A 343 13.98 37.50 8.25
N VAL A 344 14.27 36.23 8.01
CA VAL A 344 14.25 35.65 6.66
C VAL A 344 12.79 35.29 6.32
N ARG A 345 12.10 36.23 5.67
CA ARG A 345 10.70 36.11 5.20
C ARG A 345 10.59 35.24 3.95
N SER A 346 11.22 34.06 3.93
CA SER A 346 11.02 33.07 2.84
C SER A 346 10.02 32.00 3.25
N VAL A 347 9.14 31.59 2.31
CA VAL A 347 8.10 30.57 2.56
C VAL A 347 8.68 29.15 2.63
N GLY A 348 9.98 28.98 2.35
CA GLY A 348 10.63 27.65 2.31
C GLY A 348 10.24 26.82 1.06
N LEU A 349 9.94 27.49 -0.05
CA LEU A 349 9.58 26.84 -1.32
C LEU A 349 10.74 26.79 -2.33
N GLY A 350 11.78 27.62 -2.17
CA GLY A 350 12.84 27.79 -3.18
C GLY A 350 13.57 26.48 -3.52
N LEU A 351 14.04 25.72 -2.52
CA LEU A 351 14.73 24.45 -2.75
C LEU A 351 13.79 23.34 -3.27
N PHE A 352 12.54 23.34 -2.84
CA PHE A 352 11.53 22.48 -3.42
C PHE A 352 11.35 22.75 -4.92
N ILE A 353 11.23 24.02 -5.32
CA ILE A 353 11.10 24.42 -6.74
C ILE A 353 12.35 24.02 -7.53
N VAL A 354 13.55 24.18 -6.96
CA VAL A 354 14.81 23.70 -7.55
C VAL A 354 14.75 22.21 -7.85
N SER A 355 14.29 21.40 -6.89
CA SER A 355 14.12 19.94 -7.07
C SER A 355 13.09 19.63 -8.16
N GLU A 356 11.95 20.30 -8.17
CA GLU A 356 10.90 20.05 -9.16
C GLU A 356 11.33 20.50 -10.58
N ILE A 357 12.06 21.61 -10.72
CA ILE A 357 12.66 22.00 -11.99
C ILE A 357 13.63 20.94 -12.48
N ALA A 358 14.52 20.43 -11.64
CA ALA A 358 15.48 19.41 -12.00
C ALA A 358 14.77 18.10 -12.45
N LYS A 359 13.77 17.64 -11.71
CA LYS A 359 12.95 16.48 -12.07
C LYS A 359 12.21 16.68 -13.41
N ALA A 360 11.63 17.87 -13.60
CA ALA A 360 10.93 18.20 -14.83
C ALA A 360 11.87 18.21 -16.06
N HIS A 361 13.17 18.32 -15.88
CA HIS A 361 14.20 18.19 -16.90
C HIS A 361 14.82 16.79 -17.01
N GLY A 362 14.31 15.81 -16.26
CA GLY A 362 14.82 14.43 -16.25
C GLY A 362 16.10 14.26 -15.46
N GLY A 363 16.40 15.19 -14.56
CA GLY A 363 17.57 15.22 -13.71
C GLY A 363 17.25 15.15 -12.22
N GLY A 364 18.18 15.65 -11.40
CA GLY A 364 18.04 15.71 -9.94
C GLY A 364 18.93 16.77 -9.32
N VAL A 365 18.79 16.97 -8.01
CA VAL A 365 19.59 17.90 -7.22
C VAL A 365 20.18 17.15 -6.04
N GLU A 366 21.46 17.42 -5.76
CA GLU A 366 22.20 16.94 -4.60
C GLU A 366 22.73 18.11 -3.77
N VAL A 367 22.95 17.84 -2.50
CA VAL A 367 23.56 18.79 -1.58
C VAL A 367 24.69 18.11 -0.82
N VAL A 368 25.82 18.80 -0.70
CA VAL A 368 26.94 18.43 0.16
C VAL A 368 27.22 19.61 1.07
N SER A 369 27.26 19.39 2.38
CA SER A 369 27.49 20.46 3.36
C SER A 369 28.39 19.99 4.47
N SER A 370 29.43 20.75 4.78
CA SER A 370 30.32 20.53 5.92
C SER A 370 30.85 21.83 6.47
N ALA A 371 31.30 21.82 7.72
CA ALA A 371 31.89 23.02 8.36
C ALA A 371 33.16 23.50 7.67
N GLU A 372 33.96 22.61 7.10
CA GLU A 372 35.22 22.92 6.46
C GLU A 372 35.09 23.36 5.00
N ALA A 373 34.20 22.67 4.26
CA ALA A 373 34.06 22.88 2.81
C ALA A 373 32.87 23.79 2.45
N GLY A 374 32.04 24.20 3.41
CA GLY A 374 30.82 24.98 3.15
C GLY A 374 29.71 24.09 2.55
N THR A 375 28.76 24.71 1.85
CA THR A 375 27.58 24.05 1.25
C THR A 375 27.63 24.18 -0.26
N THR A 376 27.42 23.06 -0.95
CA THR A 376 27.33 23.00 -2.41
C THR A 376 26.02 22.30 -2.80
N PHE A 377 25.20 22.99 -3.57
CA PHE A 377 24.04 22.40 -4.26
C PHE A 377 24.41 22.13 -5.72
N THR A 378 24.14 20.91 -6.20
CA THR A 378 24.45 20.50 -7.59
C THR A 378 23.19 19.99 -8.27
N ALA A 379 22.72 20.69 -9.29
CA ALA A 379 21.66 20.23 -10.18
C ALA A 379 22.29 19.53 -11.39
N ARG A 380 21.84 18.31 -11.70
CA ARG A 380 22.31 17.50 -12.83
C ARG A 380 21.20 17.27 -13.84
N PHE A 381 21.54 17.35 -15.13
CA PHE A 381 20.63 17.13 -16.25
C PHE A 381 21.28 16.22 -17.27
N PRO A 382 20.51 15.43 -18.04
CA PRO A 382 21.04 14.68 -19.16
C PRO A 382 21.70 15.62 -20.19
N ALA A 383 22.96 15.34 -20.57
CA ALA A 383 23.61 16.07 -21.64
C ALA A 383 22.92 15.75 -22.97
N TYR A 384 22.75 16.74 -23.82
CA TYR A 384 22.32 16.56 -25.19
C TYR A 384 23.57 16.43 -26.05
N ALA A 385 23.83 15.22 -26.59
CA ALA A 385 24.84 15.05 -27.60
C ALA A 385 24.34 15.80 -28.84
N SER A 386 24.94 16.93 -29.16
CA SER A 386 24.77 17.52 -30.48
C SER A 386 25.17 16.44 -31.49
N ALA A 387 24.22 15.98 -32.28
CA ALA A 387 24.55 15.18 -33.45
C ALA A 387 25.50 16.07 -34.28
N GLY A 388 26.79 15.72 -34.25
CA GLY A 388 27.79 16.42 -35.02
C GLY A 388 27.39 16.40 -36.49
N ASN A 389 27.39 17.55 -37.11
CA ASN A 389 27.39 17.71 -38.54
C ASN A 389 28.67 17.14 -39.12
#